data_d98cc2dc4391a1600b55cc1f6158445d
#
_entry.id   d98cc2dc4391a1600b55cc1f6158445d
#
_cell.length_a   1.000
_cell.length_b   1.000
_cell.length_c   1.000
_cell.angle_alpha   90.00
_cell.angle_beta   90.00
_cell.angle_gamma   90.00
#
_symmetry.space_group_name_H-M   'P 1'
#
loop_
_entity.id
_entity.type
_entity.pdbx_description
1 polymer ?
#
loop_
_entity_poly.entity_id
_entity_poly.type
_entity_poly.pdbx_seq_one_letter_code
_entity_poly.pdbx_strand_id
1 'polypeptide(L)' 'MSKGVCILVGRVDCPFCSQAMGLLRDKGISVQYYSLNDSKWLLDLFKKAGLKTVPQIWSTDGKYVGGYTELKEHLDNG' A
#
# COMPACT_ATOMS: atom_id res chain seq x y z
N MET A 1 11.13 16.78 11.70
CA MET A 1 10.60 16.83 10.36
C MET A 1 9.70 15.64 10.10
N SER A 2 8.55 15.91 9.56
CA SER A 2 7.59 14.86 9.27
C SER A 2 7.96 14.16 7.97
N LYS A 3 7.86 12.85 7.97
CA LYS A 3 8.16 12.05 6.78
C LYS A 3 6.93 11.64 6.00
N GLY A 4 5.78 12.10 6.40
CA GLY A 4 4.58 11.67 5.75
C GLY A 4 4.28 10.20 6.04
N VAL A 5 3.28 9.68 5.36
CA VAL A 5 2.78 8.34 5.59
C VAL A 5 2.72 7.58 4.27
N CYS A 6 3.13 6.33 4.31
CA CYS A 6 2.97 5.43 3.19
C CYS A 6 1.52 4.94 3.18
N ILE A 7 0.90 4.90 2.01
CA ILE A 7 -0.49 4.48 1.89
C ILE A 7 -0.54 3.08 1.27
N LEU A 8 -1.29 2.21 1.91
CA LEU A 8 -1.49 0.85 1.41
C LEU A 8 -2.97 0.54 1.33
N VAL A 9 -3.41 0.16 0.13
CA VAL A 9 -4.79 -0.25 -0.09
C VAL A 9 -4.80 -1.77 -0.28
N GLY A 10 -5.63 -2.45 0.49
CA GLY A 10 -5.67 -3.90 0.45
C GLY A 10 -7.03 -4.48 0.80
N ARG A 11 -7.03 -5.76 1.13
CA ARG A 11 -8.21 -6.49 1.55
C ARG A 11 -7.91 -7.23 2.84
N VAL A 12 -8.97 -7.62 3.56
CA VAL A 12 -8.81 -8.26 4.87
C VAL A 12 -8.17 -9.64 4.77
N ASP A 13 -8.34 -10.34 3.66
CA ASP A 13 -7.83 -11.70 3.48
C ASP A 13 -6.66 -11.77 2.50
N CYS A 14 -5.82 -10.76 2.48
CA CYS A 14 -4.71 -10.68 1.54
C CYS A 14 -3.39 -10.92 2.28
N PRO A 15 -2.74 -12.08 2.05
CA PRO A 15 -1.44 -12.36 2.71
C PRO A 15 -0.36 -11.37 2.31
N PHE A 16 -0.33 -10.96 1.05
CA PHE A 16 0.66 -10.00 0.58
C PHE A 16 0.47 -8.62 1.18
N CYS A 17 -0.77 -8.27 1.51
CA CYS A 17 -1.03 -7.01 2.21
C CYS A 17 -0.39 -7.02 3.60
N SER A 18 -0.54 -8.13 4.32
CA SER A 18 0.07 -8.29 5.64
C SER A 18 1.60 -8.27 5.55
N GLN A 19 2.15 -8.93 4.54
CA GLN A 19 3.59 -8.95 4.35
C GLN A 19 4.13 -7.56 4.02
N ALA A 20 3.42 -6.81 3.19
CA ALA A 20 3.81 -5.44 2.85
C ALA A 20 3.78 -4.54 4.08
N MET A 21 2.74 -4.69 4.90
CA MET A 21 2.64 -3.93 6.16
C MET A 21 3.81 -4.23 7.08
N GLY A 22 4.16 -5.51 7.23
CA GLY A 22 5.29 -5.93 8.04
C GLY A 22 6.60 -5.38 7.53
N LEU A 23 6.78 -5.40 6.22
CA LEU A 23 7.99 -4.89 5.59
C LEU A 23 8.18 -3.41 5.85
N LEU A 24 7.11 -2.63 5.73
CA LEU A 24 7.16 -1.20 6.00
C LEU A 24 7.41 -0.92 7.48
N ARG A 25 6.79 -1.70 8.35
CA ARG A 25 6.98 -1.56 9.79
C ARG A 25 8.43 -1.84 10.17
N ASP A 26 9.03 -2.86 9.58
CA ASP A 26 10.43 -3.22 9.84
C ASP A 26 11.38 -2.11 9.44
N LYS A 27 11.00 -1.31 8.46
CA LYS A 27 11.82 -0.17 8.01
C LYS A 27 11.51 1.11 8.79
N GLY A 28 10.61 1.03 9.78
CA GLY A 28 10.25 2.20 10.58
C GLY A 28 9.38 3.20 9.84
N ILE A 29 8.67 2.76 8.81
CA ILE A 29 7.83 3.63 8.00
C ILE A 29 6.39 3.55 8.48
N SER A 30 5.78 4.70 8.72
CA SER A 30 4.37 4.77 9.11
C SER A 30 3.49 4.45 7.92
N VAL A 31 2.44 3.65 8.16
CA VAL A 31 1.54 3.19 7.11
C VAL A 31 0.11 3.57 7.44
N GLN A 32 -0.59 4.12 6.45
CA GLN A 32 -2.02 4.32 6.51
C GLN A 32 -2.66 3.21 5.69
N TYR A 33 -3.40 2.34 6.35
CA TYR A 33 -4.01 1.19 5.70
C TYR A 33 -5.48 1.47 5.39
N TYR A 34 -5.88 1.18 4.16
CA TYR A 34 -7.28 1.28 3.73
C TYR A 34 -7.71 -0.06 3.16
N SER A 35 -8.84 -0.57 3.62
CA SER A 35 -9.38 -1.84 3.14
C SER A 35 -10.51 -1.60 2.16
N LEU A 36 -10.45 -2.28 1.02
CA LEU A 36 -11.52 -2.23 0.03
C LEU A 36 -12.81 -2.84 0.56
N ASN A 37 -12.70 -3.66 1.61
CA ASN A 37 -13.86 -4.27 2.25
C ASN A 37 -14.66 -3.26 3.08
N ASP A 38 -14.02 -2.19 3.52
CA ASP A 38 -14.64 -1.22 4.42
C ASP A 38 -15.22 0.01 3.72
N SER A 39 -14.78 0.29 2.49
CA SER A 39 -15.15 1.53 1.81
C SER A 39 -15.57 1.26 0.38
N LYS A 40 -16.86 1.42 0.12
CA LYS A 40 -17.38 1.21 -1.23
C LYS A 40 -16.87 2.27 -2.21
N TRP A 41 -16.76 3.52 -1.75
CA TRP A 41 -16.25 4.60 -2.60
C TRP A 41 -14.81 4.33 -3.02
N LEU A 42 -14.03 3.74 -2.13
CA LEU A 42 -12.64 3.40 -2.43
C LEU A 42 -12.57 2.27 -3.46
N LEU A 43 -13.46 1.28 -3.33
CA LEU A 43 -13.54 0.20 -4.30
C LEU A 43 -13.88 0.73 -5.69
N ASP A 44 -14.83 1.65 -5.77
CA ASP A 44 -15.22 2.26 -7.04
C ASP A 44 -14.06 3.04 -7.66
N LEU A 45 -13.35 3.80 -6.84
CA LEU A 45 -12.18 4.56 -7.28
C LEU A 45 -11.09 3.63 -7.79
N PHE A 46 -10.87 2.54 -7.07
CA PHE A 46 -9.89 1.52 -7.42
C PHE A 46 -10.18 0.94 -8.81
N LYS A 47 -11.44 0.62 -9.06
CA LYS A 47 -11.88 0.09 -10.35
C LYS A 47 -11.71 1.11 -11.46
N LYS A 48 -12.04 2.36 -11.20
CA LYS A 48 -11.89 3.44 -12.20
C LYS A 48 -10.44 3.65 -12.57
N ALA A 49 -9.54 3.46 -11.63
CA ALA A 49 -8.11 3.59 -11.87
C ALA A 49 -7.52 2.39 -12.61
N GLY A 50 -8.33 1.35 -12.85
CA GLY A 50 -7.86 0.15 -13.53
C GLY A 50 -7.03 -0.77 -12.68
N LEU A 51 -7.07 -0.59 -11.36
CA LEU A 51 -6.30 -1.43 -10.44
C LEU A 51 -7.06 -2.72 -10.19
N LYS A 52 -6.37 -3.85 -10.27
CA LYS A 52 -7.01 -5.16 -10.17
C LYS A 52 -6.44 -6.04 -9.09
N THR A 53 -5.32 -5.65 -8.52
CA THR A 53 -4.63 -6.47 -7.52
C THR A 53 -4.38 -5.69 -6.25
N VAL A 54 -4.19 -6.41 -5.16
CA VAL A 54 -3.81 -5.86 -3.88
C VAL A 54 -2.58 -6.60 -3.39
N PRO A 55 -1.72 -5.95 -2.60
CA PRO A 55 -1.81 -4.56 -2.15
C PRO A 55 -1.45 -3.56 -3.25
N GLN A 56 -1.91 -2.32 -3.09
CA GLN A 56 -1.47 -1.20 -3.91
C GLN A 56 -0.90 -0.15 -2.96
N ILE A 57 0.29 0.33 -3.25
CA ILE A 57 1.06 1.11 -2.29
C ILE A 57 1.54 2.41 -2.91
N TRP A 58 1.45 3.49 -2.12
CA TRP A 58 2.00 4.80 -2.46
C TRP A 58 3.03 5.16 -1.40
N SER A 59 4.14 5.73 -1.83
CA SER A 59 5.23 6.09 -0.94
C SER A 59 4.88 7.31 -0.09
N THR A 60 5.78 7.65 0.83
CA THR A 60 5.56 8.76 1.76
C THR A 60 5.48 10.11 1.06
N ASP A 61 6.00 10.22 -0.15
CA ASP A 61 5.91 11.45 -0.94
C ASP A 61 4.74 11.42 -1.93
N GLY A 62 3.87 10.42 -1.83
CA GLY A 62 2.66 10.33 -2.64
C GLY A 62 2.84 9.67 -4.00
N LYS A 63 4.02 9.17 -4.30
CA LYS A 63 4.26 8.50 -5.58
C LYS A 63 3.80 7.05 -5.54
N TYR A 64 3.25 6.60 -6.64
CA TYR A 64 2.79 5.22 -6.74
C TYR A 64 3.98 4.26 -6.79
N VAL A 65 3.93 3.24 -5.95
CA VAL A 65 4.97 2.22 -5.88
C VAL A 65 4.55 0.96 -6.62
N GLY A 66 3.34 0.49 -6.37
CA GLY A 66 2.84 -0.75 -6.95
C GLY A 66 2.42 -1.73 -5.89
N GLY A 67 2.65 -3.02 -6.13
CA GLY A 67 2.29 -4.08 -5.23
C GLY A 67 3.44 -4.47 -4.30
N TYR A 68 3.33 -5.65 -3.71
CA TYR A 68 4.32 -6.13 -2.75
C TYR A 68 5.71 -6.25 -3.38
N THR A 69 5.81 -6.82 -4.56
CA THR A 69 7.10 -7.02 -5.23
C THR A 69 7.76 -5.68 -5.52
N GLU A 70 7.00 -4.72 -6.03
CA GLU A 70 7.51 -3.39 -6.33
C GLU A 70 7.94 -2.67 -5.06
N LEU A 71 7.19 -2.86 -3.98
CA LEU A 71 7.56 -2.26 -2.69
C LEU A 71 8.88 -2.82 -2.20
N LYS A 72 9.06 -4.13 -2.29
CA LYS A 72 10.29 -4.76 -1.84
C LYS A 72 11.49 -4.23 -2.61
N GLU A 73 11.36 -4.10 -3.92
CA GLU A 73 12.41 -3.53 -4.75
C GLU A 73 12.70 -2.09 -4.39
N HIS A 74 11.64 -1.32 -4.17
CA HIS A 74 11.76 0.08 -3.79
C HIS A 74 12.55 0.26 -2.50
N LEU A 75 12.27 -0.57 -1.51
CA LEU A 75 12.95 -0.49 -0.22
C LEU A 75 14.38 -1.01 -0.29
N ASP A 76 14.63 -2.01 -1.11
CA ASP A 76 15.98 -2.57 -1.28
C ASP A 76 16.90 -1.58 -2.01
N ASN A 77 16.36 -0.78 -2.90
CA ASN A 77 17.14 0.17 -3.70
C ASN A 77 17.28 1.54 -3.04
N GLY A 78 16.49 1.79 -2.04
CA GLY A 78 16.46 3.08 -1.43
C GLY A 78 16.72 3.04 0.02
#